data_b84d17ea411230b214be7a6d75af4af7
#
_entry.id   b84d17ea411230b214be7a6d75af4af7
#
_cell.length_a   1.000
_cell.length_b   1.000
_cell.length_c   1.000
_cell.angle_alpha   90.00
_cell.angle_beta   90.00
_cell.angle_gamma   90.00
#
_symmetry.space_group_name_H-M   'P 1'
#
loop_
_entity.id
_entity.type
_entity.pdbx_description
1 polymer ?
#
loop_
_entity_poly.entity_id
_entity_poly.type
_entity_poly.pdbx_seq_one_letter_code
_entity_poly.pdbx_strand_id
1 'polypeptide(L)'
;MGMVYSLGITLAENIQVNKAIQAFKDRSEFEEEVTIEYSLNNYQTRRYYKVSRETSFELEDTRSVFYNDTRKFLGQKGDIFMAQASPFPFNPLVHLFISSYFGGHAAIKTGDNRFVEAVGFPQDGETILDFILHPGDQPHDYSATVSNSYTNYWMNPVYRSESDPEFPYYGTRYRNEFIGIRVKGITLEQIDGAVDYAQDKVGKNLYNFLFFLDMKYKYYCTDLVSRAYQSVMVEEDKQRSYSRALNDDRFITSVNDIILSDETYIIFYVEVIDDIWHIYYLEDLEV
;
A
#
# COMPACT_ATOMS: atom_id res chain seq x y z
N MET A 1 -25.86 -12.89 5.50
CA MET A 1 -25.12 -12.93 6.78
C MET A 1 -23.64 -12.60 6.61
N GLY A 2 -22.91 -13.15 5.65
CA GLY A 2 -21.47 -12.87 5.44
C GLY A 2 -21.12 -11.40 5.24
N MET A 3 -21.88 -10.64 4.43
CA MET A 3 -21.62 -9.21 4.21
C MET A 3 -21.78 -8.36 5.47
N VAL A 4 -22.78 -8.64 6.32
CA VAL A 4 -22.98 -7.88 7.57
C VAL A 4 -21.88 -8.22 8.59
N TYR A 5 -21.43 -9.46 8.60
CA TYR A 5 -20.33 -9.92 9.44
C TYR A 5 -19.02 -9.22 9.02
N SER A 6 -18.70 -9.23 7.73
CA SER A 6 -17.52 -8.57 7.16
C SER A 6 -17.53 -7.05 7.43
N LEU A 7 -18.67 -6.37 7.29
CA LEU A 7 -18.81 -4.95 7.62
C LEU A 7 -18.50 -4.68 9.10
N GLY A 8 -18.98 -5.56 10.00
CA GLY A 8 -18.71 -5.46 11.45
C GLY A 8 -17.24 -5.62 11.79
N ILE A 9 -16.55 -6.55 11.11
CA ILE A 9 -15.10 -6.76 11.25
C ILE A 9 -14.36 -5.52 10.79
N THR A 10 -14.61 -5.04 9.58
CA THR A 10 -13.92 -3.85 9.02
C THR A 10 -14.09 -2.61 9.90
N LEU A 11 -15.27 -2.39 10.50
CA LEU A 11 -15.44 -1.28 11.44
C LEU A 11 -14.59 -1.43 12.70
N ALA A 12 -14.46 -2.65 13.23
CA ALA A 12 -13.61 -2.94 14.38
C ALA A 12 -12.12 -2.76 14.02
N GLU A 13 -11.70 -3.24 12.86
CA GLU A 13 -10.35 -3.11 12.33
C GLU A 13 -9.96 -1.65 12.08
N ASN A 14 -10.85 -0.84 11.51
CA ASN A 14 -10.60 0.60 11.36
C ASN A 14 -10.30 1.27 12.70
N ILE A 15 -11.00 0.90 13.77
CA ILE A 15 -10.73 1.41 15.11
C ILE A 15 -9.34 0.94 15.59
N GLN A 16 -8.98 -0.31 15.31
CA GLN A 16 -7.68 -0.87 15.72
C GLN A 16 -6.53 -0.24 14.93
N VAL A 17 -6.67 -0.06 13.61
CA VAL A 17 -5.68 0.63 12.77
C VAL A 17 -5.48 2.07 13.24
N ASN A 18 -6.56 2.80 13.52
CA ASN A 18 -6.44 4.17 14.04
C ASN A 18 -5.73 4.20 15.40
N LYS A 19 -5.97 3.22 16.27
CA LYS A 19 -5.22 3.09 17.54
C LYS A 19 -3.75 2.77 17.31
N ALA A 20 -3.43 1.89 16.36
CA ALA A 20 -2.05 1.54 16.02
C ALA A 20 -1.30 2.77 15.46
N ILE A 21 -1.92 3.53 14.56
CA ILE A 21 -1.37 4.79 14.05
C ILE A 21 -1.16 5.79 15.19
N GLN A 22 -2.15 5.96 16.06
CA GLN A 22 -2.03 6.89 17.17
C GLN A 22 -0.91 6.47 18.13
N ALA A 23 -0.82 5.18 18.48
CA ALA A 23 0.27 4.66 19.32
C ALA A 23 1.65 4.87 18.67
N PHE A 24 1.74 4.73 17.34
CA PHE A 24 2.96 5.03 16.58
C PHE A 24 3.31 6.52 16.68
N LYS A 25 2.32 7.42 16.49
CA LYS A 25 2.51 8.87 16.63
C LYS A 25 2.86 9.30 18.05
N ASP A 26 2.30 8.67 19.08
CA ASP A 26 2.54 9.02 20.50
C ASP A 26 3.99 8.78 20.94
N ARG A 27 4.74 7.93 20.23
CA ARG A 27 6.18 7.68 20.45
C ARG A 27 7.08 8.70 19.75
N SER A 28 6.50 9.63 19.00
CA SER A 28 7.28 10.52 18.14
C SER A 28 7.71 11.81 18.82
N GLU A 29 8.88 12.30 18.41
CA GLU A 29 9.41 13.60 18.75
C GLU A 29 9.57 14.45 17.48
N PHE A 30 9.19 15.72 17.55
CA PHE A 30 9.42 16.66 16.44
C PHE A 30 10.93 16.82 16.22
N GLU A 31 11.37 16.67 14.97
CA GLU A 31 12.76 16.80 14.59
C GLU A 31 13.03 18.13 13.87
N GLU A 32 12.36 18.34 12.74
CA GLU A 32 12.59 19.54 11.92
C GLU A 32 11.41 19.85 10.98
N GLU A 33 11.38 21.08 10.49
CA GLU A 33 10.53 21.50 9.38
C GLU A 33 11.43 22.00 8.24
N VAL A 34 11.23 21.46 7.04
CA VAL A 34 12.00 21.82 5.84
C VAL A 34 11.10 21.98 4.64
N THR A 35 11.48 22.87 3.72
CA THR A 35 10.87 22.93 2.38
C THR A 35 11.81 22.32 1.39
N ILE A 36 11.36 21.27 0.71
CA ILE A 36 12.15 20.56 -0.29
C ILE A 36 11.57 20.76 -1.69
N GLU A 37 12.44 20.79 -2.69
CA GLU A 37 12.03 20.71 -4.08
C GLU A 37 11.81 19.24 -4.45
N TYR A 38 10.54 18.86 -4.64
CA TYR A 38 10.17 17.51 -5.04
C TYR A 38 10.56 17.23 -6.51
N SER A 39 10.17 18.14 -7.38
CA SER A 39 10.51 18.17 -8.80
C SER A 39 10.61 19.61 -9.24
N LEU A 40 11.05 19.88 -10.47
CA LEU A 40 11.27 21.23 -10.99
C LEU A 40 10.10 22.16 -10.68
N ASN A 41 10.36 23.18 -9.85
CA ASN A 41 9.39 24.19 -9.38
C ASN A 41 8.22 23.63 -8.53
N ASN A 42 8.30 22.39 -8.06
CA ASN A 42 7.30 21.81 -7.16
C ASN A 42 7.91 21.61 -5.78
N TYR A 43 7.42 22.34 -4.79
CA TYR A 43 7.93 22.34 -3.43
C TYR A 43 6.96 21.68 -2.46
N GLN A 44 7.50 21.09 -1.41
CA GLN A 44 6.75 20.54 -0.28
C GLN A 44 7.34 21.08 1.02
N THR A 45 6.50 21.59 1.91
CA THR A 45 6.87 21.81 3.29
C THR A 45 6.60 20.53 4.07
N ARG A 46 7.63 20.03 4.74
CA ARG A 46 7.60 18.77 5.50
C ARG A 46 7.99 19.01 6.93
N ARG A 47 7.23 18.40 7.84
CA ARG A 47 7.57 18.25 9.26
C ARG A 47 7.94 16.81 9.52
N TYR A 48 9.15 16.59 9.99
CA TYR A 48 9.64 15.27 10.35
C TYR A 48 9.48 15.03 11.84
N TYR A 49 8.95 13.84 12.16
CA TYR A 49 8.77 13.38 13.54
C TYR A 49 9.44 12.02 13.65
N LYS A 50 10.47 11.95 14.49
CA LYS A 50 11.23 10.74 14.75
C LYS A 50 10.48 9.88 15.75
N VAL A 51 10.17 8.64 15.39
CA VAL A 51 9.47 7.65 16.22
C VAL A 51 10.49 6.71 16.83
N SER A 52 10.54 6.62 18.15
CA SER A 52 11.43 5.70 18.85
C SER A 52 11.07 4.23 18.57
N ARG A 53 12.11 3.40 18.43
CA ARG A 53 11.96 1.94 18.27
C ARG A 53 11.84 1.29 19.63
N GLU A 54 10.84 0.43 19.82
CA GLU A 54 10.53 -0.18 21.12
C GLU A 54 10.50 -1.70 21.10
N THR A 55 10.08 -2.29 19.98
CA THR A 55 9.90 -3.73 19.86
C THR A 55 11.17 -4.43 19.34
N SER A 56 11.33 -5.71 19.64
CA SER A 56 12.51 -6.48 19.22
C SER A 56 12.70 -6.44 17.70
N PHE A 57 11.62 -6.62 16.94
CA PHE A 57 11.69 -6.58 15.47
C PHE A 57 11.98 -5.18 14.90
N GLU A 58 11.56 -4.11 15.58
CA GLU A 58 11.94 -2.74 15.20
C GLU A 58 13.43 -2.50 15.46
N LEU A 59 13.96 -3.01 16.58
CA LEU A 59 15.37 -2.87 16.95
C LEU A 59 16.31 -3.77 16.15
N GLU A 60 15.83 -4.89 15.64
CA GLU A 60 16.61 -5.80 14.78
C GLU A 60 16.69 -5.33 13.32
N ASP A 61 15.71 -4.55 12.85
CA ASP A 61 15.71 -4.04 11.49
C ASP A 61 16.55 -2.76 11.38
N THR A 62 17.76 -2.88 10.88
CA THR A 62 18.71 -1.76 10.71
C THR A 62 18.48 -0.95 9.44
N ARG A 63 17.51 -1.30 8.61
CA ARG A 63 17.22 -0.57 7.36
C ARG A 63 16.64 0.80 7.67
N SER A 64 17.17 1.84 7.00
CA SER A 64 16.57 3.17 7.04
C SER A 64 15.12 3.14 6.50
N VAL A 65 14.29 4.04 7.00
CA VAL A 65 12.97 4.30 6.44
C VAL A 65 13.04 5.13 5.17
N PHE A 66 14.11 5.88 4.98
CA PHE A 66 14.32 6.69 3.79
C PHE A 66 15.01 5.90 2.70
N TYR A 67 14.64 6.18 1.45
CA TYR A 67 15.24 5.54 0.29
C TYR A 67 16.76 5.84 0.15
N ASN A 68 17.15 7.05 0.53
CA ASN A 68 18.55 7.51 0.52
C ASN A 68 18.76 8.67 1.52
N ASP A 69 19.99 9.09 1.66
CA ASP A 69 20.42 10.15 2.59
C ASP A 69 19.78 11.52 2.33
N THR A 70 19.20 11.74 1.15
CA THR A 70 18.49 13.00 0.87
C THR A 70 17.19 13.16 1.63
N ARG A 71 16.68 12.07 2.22
CA ARG A 71 15.37 12.00 2.92
C ARG A 71 14.18 12.46 2.08
N LYS A 72 14.37 12.56 0.76
CA LYS A 72 13.34 13.03 -0.17
C LYS A 72 12.21 12.01 -0.35
N PHE A 73 12.56 10.72 -0.38
CA PHE A 73 11.63 9.64 -0.60
C PHE A 73 11.67 8.62 0.53
N LEU A 74 10.48 8.18 0.95
CA LEU A 74 10.30 7.13 1.94
C LEU A 74 10.38 5.74 1.32
N GLY A 75 10.68 4.77 2.16
CA GLY A 75 10.63 3.34 1.87
C GLY A 75 11.88 2.80 1.19
N GLN A 76 12.21 1.56 1.54
CA GLN A 76 13.22 0.73 0.91
C GLN A 76 12.57 -0.33 0.01
N LYS A 77 13.38 -1.08 -0.77
CA LYS A 77 12.89 -2.23 -1.53
C LYS A 77 12.15 -3.21 -0.61
N GLY A 78 10.97 -3.65 -1.04
CA GLY A 78 10.10 -4.53 -0.27
C GLY A 78 9.16 -3.82 0.72
N ASP A 79 9.35 -2.54 1.02
CA ASP A 79 8.39 -1.84 1.87
C ASP A 79 7.03 -1.73 1.17
N ILE A 80 5.97 -1.87 1.94
CA ILE A 80 4.60 -1.85 1.45
C ILE A 80 4.00 -0.49 1.79
N PHE A 81 3.49 0.20 0.77
CA PHE A 81 2.78 1.46 0.91
C PHE A 81 1.28 1.20 0.85
N MET A 82 0.54 1.80 1.77
CA MET A 82 -0.89 1.56 1.91
C MET A 82 -1.66 2.84 2.19
N ALA A 83 -2.83 2.97 1.58
CA ALA A 83 -3.80 4.03 1.87
C ALA A 83 -5.13 3.40 2.25
N GLN A 84 -5.75 3.84 3.36
CA GLN A 84 -7.09 3.40 3.74
C GLN A 84 -8.17 4.12 2.94
N ALA A 85 -7.90 5.35 2.47
CA ALA A 85 -8.84 6.17 1.76
C ALA A 85 -9.19 5.57 0.38
N SER A 86 -10.49 5.36 0.14
CA SER A 86 -11.01 4.88 -1.15
C SER A 86 -10.58 5.77 -2.32
N PRO A 87 -10.30 5.19 -3.50
CA PRO A 87 -10.02 5.96 -4.71
C PRO A 87 -11.26 6.66 -5.31
N PHE A 88 -12.47 6.40 -4.79
CA PHE A 88 -13.73 6.93 -5.31
C PHE A 88 -14.51 7.74 -4.27
N PRO A 89 -13.93 8.79 -3.65
CA PRO A 89 -14.60 9.55 -2.59
C PRO A 89 -15.83 10.33 -3.10
N PHE A 90 -15.87 10.63 -4.40
CA PHE A 90 -16.97 11.32 -5.07
C PHE A 90 -18.20 10.44 -5.34
N ASN A 91 -18.10 9.11 -5.22
CA ASN A 91 -19.21 8.17 -5.37
C ASN A 91 -19.54 7.51 -4.02
N PRO A 92 -20.57 7.99 -3.28
CA PRO A 92 -20.82 7.53 -1.91
C PRO A 92 -21.05 6.03 -1.76
N LEU A 93 -21.72 5.39 -2.73
CA LEU A 93 -22.00 3.95 -2.67
C LEU A 93 -20.74 3.12 -2.92
N VAL A 94 -19.96 3.49 -3.93
CA VAL A 94 -18.67 2.81 -4.25
C VAL A 94 -17.66 3.08 -3.13
N HIS A 95 -17.62 4.31 -2.63
CA HIS A 95 -16.76 4.68 -1.49
C HIS A 95 -17.09 3.84 -0.25
N LEU A 96 -18.34 3.75 0.12
CA LEU A 96 -18.79 2.94 1.25
C LEU A 96 -18.43 1.46 1.04
N PHE A 97 -18.67 0.91 -0.14
CA PHE A 97 -18.39 -0.49 -0.45
C PHE A 97 -16.87 -0.76 -0.35
N ILE A 98 -16.05 0.04 -1.02
CA ILE A 98 -14.60 -0.16 -1.00
C ILE A 98 -14.03 0.04 0.42
N SER A 99 -14.37 1.12 1.10
CA SER A 99 -13.88 1.40 2.45
C SER A 99 -14.33 0.35 3.47
N SER A 100 -15.45 -0.35 3.20
CA SER A 100 -15.99 -1.37 4.10
C SER A 100 -15.41 -2.77 3.88
N TYR A 101 -14.77 -3.03 2.74
CA TYR A 101 -14.32 -4.40 2.40
C TYR A 101 -12.84 -4.48 2.01
N PHE A 102 -12.25 -3.42 1.46
CA PHE A 102 -10.90 -3.48 0.87
C PHE A 102 -9.94 -2.45 1.44
N GLY A 103 -10.44 -1.31 1.86
CA GLY A 103 -9.64 -0.12 2.06
C GLY A 103 -9.31 0.57 0.73
N GLY A 104 -8.25 1.39 0.69
CA GLY A 104 -7.92 2.22 -0.45
C GLY A 104 -7.02 1.55 -1.48
N HIS A 105 -5.74 1.37 -1.15
CA HIS A 105 -4.74 0.85 -2.08
C HIS A 105 -3.52 0.29 -1.36
N ALA A 106 -2.81 -0.63 -2.04
CA ALA A 106 -1.53 -1.16 -1.59
C ALA A 106 -0.58 -1.33 -2.77
N ALA A 107 0.72 -1.08 -2.54
CA ALA A 107 1.78 -1.26 -3.52
C ALA A 107 3.07 -1.72 -2.84
N ILE A 108 3.89 -2.52 -3.53
CA ILE A 108 5.22 -2.95 -3.08
C ILE A 108 6.26 -2.03 -3.73
N LYS A 109 7.16 -1.46 -2.91
CA LYS A 109 8.28 -0.67 -3.40
C LYS A 109 9.37 -1.56 -4.00
N THR A 110 9.87 -1.20 -5.17
CA THR A 110 10.84 -2.05 -5.92
C THR A 110 12.30 -1.61 -5.83
N GLY A 111 12.59 -0.55 -5.12
CA GLY A 111 13.96 -0.04 -4.94
C GLY A 111 14.21 1.28 -5.67
N ASP A 112 14.02 1.34 -6.97
CA ASP A 112 14.31 2.53 -7.79
C ASP A 112 13.24 3.64 -7.67
N ASN A 113 12.73 3.89 -6.47
CA ASN A 113 11.65 4.83 -6.23
C ASN A 113 10.40 4.56 -7.08
N ARG A 114 10.14 3.29 -7.35
CA ARG A 114 9.02 2.74 -8.12
C ARG A 114 8.27 1.71 -7.31
N PHE A 115 7.09 1.37 -7.78
CA PHE A 115 6.22 0.41 -7.14
C PHE A 115 5.71 -0.61 -8.15
N VAL A 116 5.41 -1.81 -7.68
CA VAL A 116 4.55 -2.77 -8.35
C VAL A 116 3.22 -2.81 -7.63
N GLU A 117 2.14 -2.75 -8.39
CA GLU A 117 0.78 -2.65 -7.90
C GLU A 117 -0.23 -3.28 -8.87
N ALA A 118 -1.37 -3.72 -8.38
CA ALA A 118 -2.49 -4.08 -9.23
C ALA A 118 -3.44 -2.88 -9.35
N VAL A 119 -3.65 -2.41 -10.57
CA VAL A 119 -4.44 -1.21 -10.90
C VAL A 119 -5.78 -1.61 -11.51
N GLY A 120 -6.87 -1.24 -10.85
CA GLY A 120 -8.24 -1.60 -11.22
C GLY A 120 -9.00 -0.49 -11.94
N PHE A 121 -8.37 0.22 -12.89
CA PHE A 121 -8.99 1.31 -13.65
C PHE A 121 -9.05 0.94 -15.14
N PRO A 122 -10.19 0.37 -15.62
CA PRO A 122 -10.39 0.14 -17.05
C PRO A 122 -10.35 1.46 -17.84
N GLN A 123 -9.76 1.41 -19.03
CA GLN A 123 -9.77 2.55 -19.96
C GLN A 123 -11.08 2.61 -20.77
N ASP A 124 -11.24 3.71 -21.53
CA ASP A 124 -12.40 3.88 -22.40
C ASP A 124 -12.52 2.72 -23.40
N GLY A 125 -13.71 2.13 -23.44
CA GLY A 125 -14.01 0.97 -24.29
C GLY A 125 -13.84 -0.39 -23.61
N GLU A 126 -13.26 -0.44 -22.41
CA GLU A 126 -13.16 -1.65 -21.59
C GLU A 126 -14.28 -1.70 -20.56
N THR A 127 -14.82 -2.89 -20.32
CA THR A 127 -15.82 -3.11 -19.28
C THR A 127 -15.30 -4.07 -18.21
N ILE A 128 -15.80 -3.94 -16.97
CA ILE A 128 -15.47 -4.88 -15.88
C ILE A 128 -15.78 -6.33 -16.28
N LEU A 129 -16.81 -6.54 -17.12
CA LEU A 129 -17.19 -7.87 -17.58
C LEU A 129 -16.11 -8.50 -18.45
N ASP A 130 -15.39 -7.71 -19.28
CA ASP A 130 -14.30 -8.21 -20.11
C ASP A 130 -13.20 -8.80 -19.24
N PHE A 131 -12.83 -8.11 -18.15
CA PHE A 131 -11.84 -8.60 -17.19
C PHE A 131 -12.33 -9.83 -16.42
N ILE A 132 -13.62 -9.89 -16.05
CA ILE A 132 -14.19 -11.04 -15.35
C ILE A 132 -14.16 -12.29 -16.24
N LEU A 133 -14.56 -12.17 -17.49
CA LEU A 133 -14.68 -13.29 -18.42
C LEU A 133 -13.35 -13.76 -19.00
N HIS A 134 -12.34 -12.89 -19.10
CA HIS A 134 -11.02 -13.28 -19.57
C HIS A 134 -10.36 -14.26 -18.58
N PRO A 135 -9.76 -15.38 -19.04
CA PRO A 135 -9.16 -16.37 -18.12
C PRO A 135 -7.95 -15.84 -17.35
N GLY A 136 -7.24 -14.83 -17.87
CA GLY A 136 -6.10 -14.17 -17.24
C GLY A 136 -4.74 -14.85 -17.50
N ASP A 137 -4.72 -16.03 -18.13
CA ASP A 137 -3.51 -16.78 -18.46
C ASP A 137 -3.08 -16.61 -19.94
N GLN A 138 -3.85 -15.85 -20.71
CA GLN A 138 -3.60 -15.54 -22.11
C GLN A 138 -3.04 -14.10 -22.26
N PRO A 139 -2.24 -13.83 -23.29
CA PRO A 139 -1.84 -12.48 -23.64
C PRO A 139 -3.05 -11.55 -23.83
N HIS A 140 -2.94 -10.33 -23.36
CA HIS A 140 -3.99 -9.32 -23.44
C HIS A 140 -3.40 -7.91 -23.49
N ASP A 141 -4.20 -6.96 -24.00
CA ASP A 141 -3.87 -5.55 -24.06
C ASP A 141 -4.73 -4.71 -23.09
N TYR A 142 -5.37 -5.35 -22.11
CA TYR A 142 -6.21 -4.66 -21.13
C TYR A 142 -5.41 -3.76 -20.18
N SER A 143 -6.03 -2.63 -19.79
CA SER A 143 -5.40 -1.60 -18.95
C SER A 143 -5.39 -1.93 -17.46
N ALA A 144 -6.46 -2.57 -16.94
CA ALA A 144 -6.54 -2.94 -15.54
C ALA A 144 -5.71 -4.20 -15.24
N THR A 145 -4.44 -4.01 -14.90
CA THR A 145 -3.43 -5.06 -14.77
C THR A 145 -2.54 -4.84 -13.56
N VAL A 146 -1.66 -5.81 -13.30
CA VAL A 146 -0.47 -5.57 -12.49
C VAL A 146 0.51 -4.71 -13.29
N SER A 147 0.94 -3.60 -12.73
CA SER A 147 1.78 -2.61 -13.41
C SER A 147 2.92 -2.10 -12.55
N ASN A 148 3.92 -1.51 -13.21
CA ASN A 148 4.94 -0.71 -12.55
C ASN A 148 4.52 0.77 -12.56
N SER A 149 4.66 1.46 -11.43
CA SER A 149 4.67 2.91 -11.43
C SER A 149 5.97 3.43 -12.06
N TYR A 150 5.91 4.57 -12.72
CA TYR A 150 7.10 5.22 -13.30
C TYR A 150 7.79 6.15 -12.31
N THR A 151 7.07 6.62 -11.29
CA THR A 151 7.54 7.57 -10.28
C THR A 151 6.94 7.24 -8.93
N ASN A 152 7.47 7.86 -7.87
CA ASN A 152 6.84 7.82 -6.55
C ASN A 152 5.66 8.80 -6.50
N TYR A 153 4.52 8.37 -6.98
CA TYR A 153 3.30 9.17 -6.99
C TYR A 153 2.70 9.37 -5.58
N TRP A 154 3.02 8.49 -4.62
CA TRP A 154 2.56 8.61 -3.23
C TRP A 154 2.99 9.92 -2.58
N MET A 155 4.17 10.40 -2.93
CA MET A 155 4.75 11.62 -2.40
C MET A 155 4.73 12.79 -3.40
N ASN A 156 4.09 12.62 -4.56
CA ASN A 156 4.04 13.67 -5.57
C ASN A 156 3.10 14.81 -5.13
N PRO A 157 3.57 16.07 -5.03
CA PRO A 157 2.72 17.20 -4.68
C PRO A 157 1.69 17.54 -5.77
N VAL A 158 1.94 17.11 -7.01
CA VAL A 158 1.09 17.40 -8.18
C VAL A 158 0.79 16.10 -8.93
N TYR A 159 -0.03 15.25 -8.33
CA TYR A 159 -0.46 13.98 -8.91
C TYR A 159 -1.68 14.15 -9.82
N ARG A 160 -2.62 15.01 -9.46
CA ARG A 160 -3.88 15.24 -10.18
C ARG A 160 -4.13 16.71 -10.49
N SER A 161 -5.05 16.93 -11.40
CA SER A 161 -5.52 18.27 -11.81
C SER A 161 -6.86 18.62 -11.17
N GLU A 162 -7.24 19.90 -11.24
CA GLU A 162 -8.55 20.37 -10.73
C GLU A 162 -9.75 19.75 -11.47
N SER A 163 -9.55 19.18 -12.66
CA SER A 163 -10.60 18.52 -13.43
C SER A 163 -10.87 17.08 -12.95
N ASP A 164 -9.99 16.51 -12.13
CA ASP A 164 -10.15 15.13 -11.65
C ASP A 164 -11.24 15.05 -10.57
N PRO A 165 -12.13 14.05 -10.60
CA PRO A 165 -13.25 13.93 -9.68
C PRO A 165 -12.85 13.85 -8.20
N GLU A 166 -11.64 13.39 -7.91
CA GLU A 166 -11.09 13.26 -6.56
C GLU A 166 -10.47 14.56 -6.03
N PHE A 167 -10.25 15.56 -6.89
CA PHE A 167 -9.59 16.80 -6.50
C PHE A 167 -10.24 17.50 -5.30
N PRO A 168 -11.58 17.60 -5.17
CA PRO A 168 -12.22 18.22 -4.00
C PRO A 168 -11.90 17.55 -2.66
N TYR A 169 -11.42 16.29 -2.67
CA TYR A 169 -11.14 15.48 -1.48
C TYR A 169 -9.66 15.39 -1.13
N TYR A 170 -8.80 15.34 -2.15
CA TYR A 170 -7.36 15.10 -1.98
C TYR A 170 -6.47 16.23 -2.52
N GLY A 171 -7.08 17.26 -3.11
CA GLY A 171 -6.33 18.30 -3.80
C GLY A 171 -5.49 17.72 -4.94
N THR A 172 -4.32 18.29 -5.16
CA THR A 172 -3.37 17.83 -6.19
C THR A 172 -2.66 16.52 -5.85
N ARG A 173 -2.71 16.06 -4.60
CA ARG A 173 -1.97 14.90 -4.07
C ARG A 173 -2.69 13.59 -4.38
N TYR A 174 -1.94 12.49 -4.39
CA TYR A 174 -2.51 11.15 -4.54
C TYR A 174 -3.49 10.83 -3.40
N ARG A 175 -3.05 11.00 -2.14
CA ARG A 175 -3.84 10.86 -0.91
C ARG A 175 -3.37 11.88 0.13
N ASN A 176 -4.23 12.18 1.08
CA ASN A 176 -3.84 13.01 2.23
C ASN A 176 -3.18 12.19 3.34
N GLU A 177 -3.36 10.87 3.33
CA GLU A 177 -2.79 9.95 4.32
C GLU A 177 -2.32 8.67 3.65
N PHE A 178 -1.18 8.15 4.10
CA PHE A 178 -0.71 6.82 3.76
C PHE A 178 0.29 6.27 4.78
N ILE A 179 0.43 4.96 4.79
CA ILE A 179 1.20 4.19 5.78
C ILE A 179 2.23 3.37 5.04
N GLY A 180 3.45 3.32 5.58
CA GLY A 180 4.47 2.36 5.17
C GLY A 180 4.59 1.25 6.21
N ILE A 181 4.65 0.03 5.75
CA ILE A 181 4.84 -1.14 6.61
C ILE A 181 5.95 -2.04 6.10
N ARG A 182 6.53 -2.83 7.01
CA ARG A 182 7.50 -3.90 6.76
C ARG A 182 7.02 -5.22 7.29
N VAL A 183 7.49 -6.28 6.65
CA VAL A 183 7.32 -7.65 7.14
C VAL A 183 8.43 -7.95 8.14
N LYS A 184 8.06 -8.53 9.29
CA LYS A 184 8.96 -8.87 10.40
C LYS A 184 9.89 -10.02 10.03
N GLY A 185 11.13 -9.95 10.49
CA GLY A 185 12.10 -11.05 10.42
C GLY A 185 12.46 -11.52 9.00
N ILE A 186 12.09 -10.76 7.98
CA ILE A 186 12.33 -11.14 6.58
C ILE A 186 13.78 -10.84 6.18
N THR A 187 14.41 -11.75 5.44
CA THR A 187 15.76 -11.58 4.92
C THR A 187 15.78 -10.74 3.63
N LEU A 188 16.92 -10.18 3.27
CA LEU A 188 17.09 -9.45 2.00
C LEU A 188 16.80 -10.35 0.79
N GLU A 189 17.18 -11.62 0.83
CA GLU A 189 16.89 -12.59 -0.22
C GLU A 189 15.38 -12.83 -0.38
N GLN A 190 14.65 -12.92 0.74
CA GLN A 190 13.19 -13.04 0.71
C GLN A 190 12.52 -11.76 0.21
N ILE A 191 13.06 -10.58 0.55
CA ILE A 191 12.59 -9.30 0.00
C ILE A 191 12.76 -9.29 -1.51
N ASP A 192 13.93 -9.70 -2.01
CA ASP A 192 14.22 -9.80 -3.44
C ASP A 192 13.22 -10.75 -4.11
N GLY A 193 13.02 -11.93 -3.54
CA GLY A 193 12.06 -12.92 -4.06
C GLY A 193 10.61 -12.41 -4.10
N ALA A 194 10.15 -11.69 -3.06
CA ALA A 194 8.81 -11.11 -3.03
C ALA A 194 8.63 -10.03 -4.12
N VAL A 195 9.64 -9.16 -4.27
CA VAL A 195 9.62 -8.14 -5.33
C VAL A 195 9.68 -8.78 -6.72
N ASP A 196 10.52 -9.79 -6.92
CA ASP A 196 10.62 -10.51 -8.19
C ASP A 196 9.31 -11.24 -8.54
N TYR A 197 8.63 -11.84 -7.53
CA TYR A 197 7.31 -12.40 -7.72
C TYR A 197 6.31 -11.36 -8.26
N ALA A 198 6.25 -10.19 -7.62
CA ALA A 198 5.35 -9.13 -8.05
C ALA A 198 5.72 -8.58 -9.44
N GLN A 199 7.01 -8.38 -9.71
CA GLN A 199 7.54 -7.94 -11.01
C GLN A 199 7.20 -8.93 -12.14
N ASP A 200 7.25 -10.24 -11.90
CA ASP A 200 6.87 -11.26 -12.89
C ASP A 200 5.40 -11.15 -13.33
N LYS A 201 4.53 -10.53 -12.53
CA LYS A 201 3.10 -10.35 -12.86
C LYS A 201 2.83 -9.12 -13.71
N VAL A 202 3.79 -8.19 -13.80
CA VAL A 202 3.63 -6.92 -14.53
C VAL A 202 3.34 -7.15 -16.01
N GLY A 203 2.25 -6.57 -16.52
CA GLY A 203 1.80 -6.66 -17.90
C GLY A 203 1.33 -8.06 -18.33
N LYS A 204 1.28 -9.02 -17.41
CA LYS A 204 0.86 -10.39 -17.69
C LYS A 204 -0.47 -10.75 -17.03
N ASN A 205 -0.74 -10.14 -15.86
CA ASN A 205 -1.86 -10.53 -15.02
C ASN A 205 -2.87 -9.41 -14.87
N LEU A 206 -4.15 -9.76 -14.98
CA LEU A 206 -5.27 -8.83 -14.91
C LEU A 206 -5.63 -8.45 -13.49
N TYR A 207 -6.37 -7.34 -13.37
CA TYR A 207 -7.02 -6.98 -12.12
C TYR A 207 -8.17 -7.93 -11.78
N ASN A 208 -8.26 -8.36 -10.52
CA ASN A 208 -9.33 -9.21 -10.02
C ASN A 208 -10.50 -8.37 -9.49
N PHE A 209 -11.54 -8.19 -10.31
CA PHE A 209 -12.77 -7.50 -9.89
C PHE A 209 -13.71 -8.40 -9.08
N LEU A 210 -13.44 -9.71 -9.00
CA LEU A 210 -14.17 -10.65 -8.16
C LEU A 210 -13.39 -10.94 -6.85
N PHE A 211 -13.10 -9.93 -6.13
CA PHE A 211 -12.20 -9.88 -4.94
C PHE A 211 -12.29 -11.09 -3.98
N PHE A 212 -13.49 -11.69 -3.86
CA PHE A 212 -13.76 -12.85 -2.99
C PHE A 212 -13.51 -14.20 -3.67
N LEU A 213 -13.18 -14.21 -4.96
CA LEU A 213 -12.80 -15.41 -5.68
C LEU A 213 -11.28 -15.49 -5.85
N ASP A 214 -10.75 -16.64 -5.49
CA ASP A 214 -9.37 -16.96 -5.75
C ASP A 214 -9.14 -17.14 -7.26
N MET A 215 -8.40 -16.22 -7.85
CA MET A 215 -8.11 -16.20 -9.28
C MET A 215 -6.60 -16.29 -9.49
N LYS A 216 -6.11 -17.45 -9.93
CA LYS A 216 -4.68 -17.74 -10.10
C LYS A 216 -3.89 -16.67 -10.89
N TYR A 217 -4.51 -16.08 -11.91
CA TYR A 217 -3.87 -15.13 -12.84
C TYR A 217 -4.43 -13.72 -12.75
N LYS A 218 -5.12 -13.40 -11.66
CA LYS A 218 -5.67 -12.06 -11.41
C LYS A 218 -5.41 -11.65 -9.98
N TYR A 219 -5.13 -10.37 -9.81
CA TYR A 219 -4.75 -9.79 -8.52
C TYR A 219 -5.49 -8.49 -8.28
N TYR A 220 -5.93 -8.25 -7.06
CA TYR A 220 -6.18 -6.88 -6.58
C TYR A 220 -4.99 -6.42 -5.73
N CYS A 221 -4.94 -5.14 -5.35
CA CYS A 221 -3.72 -4.53 -4.83
C CYS A 221 -3.16 -5.23 -3.56
N THR A 222 -3.98 -5.46 -2.56
CA THR A 222 -3.58 -6.14 -1.31
C THR A 222 -3.33 -7.64 -1.49
N ASP A 223 -4.07 -8.30 -2.37
CA ASP A 223 -3.85 -9.70 -2.72
C ASP A 223 -2.48 -9.91 -3.40
N LEU A 224 -2.09 -9.01 -4.32
CA LEU A 224 -0.77 -9.03 -4.93
C LEU A 224 0.34 -8.96 -3.88
N VAL A 225 0.22 -8.02 -2.94
CA VAL A 225 1.18 -7.83 -1.84
C VAL A 225 1.25 -9.10 -0.98
N SER A 226 0.10 -9.61 -0.54
CA SER A 226 0.03 -10.79 0.31
C SER A 226 0.63 -12.03 -0.38
N ARG A 227 0.33 -12.26 -1.67
CA ARG A 227 0.89 -13.39 -2.43
C ARG A 227 2.38 -13.25 -2.70
N ALA A 228 2.88 -12.04 -2.91
CA ALA A 228 4.30 -11.80 -3.07
C ALA A 228 5.07 -12.26 -1.83
N TYR A 229 4.61 -11.88 -0.64
CA TYR A 229 5.23 -12.33 0.60
C TYR A 229 4.96 -13.80 0.93
N GLN A 230 3.78 -14.33 0.63
CA GLN A 230 3.51 -15.77 0.76
C GLN A 230 4.52 -16.61 -0.02
N SER A 231 4.90 -16.18 -1.23
CA SER A 231 5.82 -16.93 -2.09
C SER A 231 7.20 -17.16 -1.47
N VAL A 232 7.58 -16.37 -0.48
CA VAL A 232 8.89 -16.41 0.18
C VAL A 232 8.84 -16.76 1.67
N MET A 233 7.67 -16.62 2.31
CA MET A 233 7.48 -16.90 3.73
C MET A 233 6.92 -18.30 3.99
N VAL A 234 6.23 -18.89 3.02
CA VAL A 234 5.53 -20.17 3.12
C VAL A 234 6.17 -21.19 2.19
N GLU A 235 6.48 -22.39 2.70
CA GLU A 235 7.00 -23.51 1.91
C GLU A 235 6.06 -23.83 0.74
N GLU A 236 6.61 -24.12 -0.45
CA GLU A 236 5.88 -24.26 -1.71
C GLU A 236 4.73 -25.26 -1.63
N ASP A 237 4.92 -26.40 -0.94
CA ASP A 237 3.91 -27.43 -0.76
C ASP A 237 2.77 -27.03 0.19
N LYS A 238 2.96 -25.95 0.97
CA LYS A 238 1.99 -25.39 1.90
C LYS A 238 1.31 -24.11 1.35
N GLN A 239 1.81 -23.56 0.24
CA GLN A 239 1.18 -22.42 -0.39
C GLN A 239 -0.20 -22.80 -0.95
N ARG A 240 -1.16 -21.95 -0.67
CA ARG A 240 -2.50 -22.07 -1.23
C ARG A 240 -2.65 -21.12 -2.40
N SER A 241 -3.55 -21.44 -3.34
CA SER A 241 -3.91 -20.51 -4.39
C SER A 241 -4.45 -19.19 -3.81
N TYR A 242 -5.16 -19.25 -2.71
CA TYR A 242 -5.54 -18.08 -1.90
C TYR A 242 -4.39 -17.67 -0.98
N SER A 243 -3.80 -16.51 -1.25
CA SER A 243 -2.75 -15.99 -0.39
C SER A 243 -3.29 -15.47 0.93
N ARG A 244 -2.62 -15.85 2.02
CA ARG A 244 -2.97 -15.42 3.37
C ARG A 244 -1.76 -15.26 4.29
N ALA A 245 -0.60 -15.02 3.70
CA ALA A 245 0.61 -14.81 4.49
C ALA A 245 0.48 -13.59 5.42
N LEU A 246 -0.23 -12.57 4.95
CA LEU A 246 -0.42 -11.30 5.66
C LEU A 246 -1.91 -11.03 5.97
N ASN A 247 -2.75 -12.06 6.03
CA ASN A 247 -4.19 -11.92 6.25
C ASN A 247 -4.77 -13.07 7.08
N ASP A 248 -5.50 -12.73 8.13
CA ASP A 248 -6.06 -13.70 9.08
C ASP A 248 -7.56 -13.97 8.88
N ASP A 249 -8.34 -13.08 8.25
CA ASP A 249 -9.80 -13.16 8.21
C ASP A 249 -10.39 -14.18 7.21
N ARG A 250 -9.60 -14.67 6.26
CA ARG A 250 -9.91 -15.74 5.29
C ARG A 250 -10.92 -15.41 4.18
N PHE A 251 -11.35 -14.17 4.00
CA PHE A 251 -12.32 -13.83 2.98
C PHE A 251 -11.76 -12.90 1.90
N ILE A 252 -11.38 -11.70 2.26
CA ILE A 252 -10.78 -10.71 1.39
C ILE A 252 -9.56 -10.16 2.12
N THR A 253 -8.43 -10.03 1.45
CA THR A 253 -7.28 -9.34 2.02
C THR A 253 -7.50 -7.83 1.91
N SER A 254 -7.83 -7.19 3.01
CA SER A 254 -8.01 -5.73 3.09
C SER A 254 -6.69 -5.01 3.41
N VAL A 255 -6.69 -3.69 3.28
CA VAL A 255 -5.59 -2.84 3.79
C VAL A 255 -5.44 -3.01 5.30
N ASN A 256 -6.55 -3.08 6.03
CA ASN A 256 -6.54 -3.22 7.48
C ASN A 256 -5.92 -4.56 7.92
N ASP A 257 -6.24 -5.67 7.23
CA ASP A 257 -5.67 -6.98 7.53
C ASP A 257 -4.14 -6.96 7.49
N ILE A 258 -3.58 -6.31 6.45
CA ILE A 258 -2.13 -6.26 6.30
C ILE A 258 -1.50 -5.33 7.36
N ILE A 259 -2.14 -4.20 7.70
CA ILE A 259 -1.64 -3.29 8.75
C ILE A 259 -1.70 -3.95 10.13
N LEU A 260 -2.76 -4.73 10.41
CA LEU A 260 -2.97 -5.39 11.71
C LEU A 260 -2.37 -6.79 11.78
N SER A 261 -1.77 -7.27 10.70
CA SER A 261 -1.13 -8.59 10.66
C SER A 261 -0.04 -8.72 11.72
N ASP A 262 0.00 -9.87 12.40
CA ASP A 262 1.09 -10.20 13.32
C ASP A 262 2.45 -10.27 12.64
N GLU A 263 2.48 -10.41 11.30
CA GLU A 263 3.70 -10.50 10.48
C GLU A 263 4.24 -9.15 10.02
N THR A 264 3.55 -8.04 10.33
CA THR A 264 3.93 -6.70 9.83
C THR A 264 4.05 -5.68 10.96
N TYR A 265 4.65 -4.53 10.65
CA TYR A 265 4.71 -3.38 11.55
C TYR A 265 4.81 -2.07 10.77
N ILE A 266 4.34 -0.98 11.38
CA ILE A 266 4.38 0.36 10.79
C ILE A 266 5.81 0.90 10.87
N ILE A 267 6.34 1.39 9.74
CA ILE A 267 7.65 2.04 9.67
C ILE A 267 7.56 3.54 9.45
N PHE A 268 6.49 4.02 8.84
CA PHE A 268 6.16 5.44 8.75
C PHE A 268 4.66 5.64 8.58
N TYR A 269 4.21 6.83 8.98
CA TYR A 269 2.89 7.35 8.69
C TYR A 269 3.02 8.77 8.15
N VAL A 270 2.29 9.08 7.11
CA VAL A 270 2.26 10.40 6.48
C VAL A 270 0.83 10.92 6.48
N GLU A 271 0.66 12.16 6.92
CA GLU A 271 -0.59 12.91 6.79
C GLU A 271 -0.31 14.33 6.28
N VAL A 272 -1.21 14.88 5.49
CA VAL A 272 -1.09 16.25 4.98
C VAL A 272 -2.20 17.10 5.59
N ILE A 273 -1.79 18.10 6.36
CA ILE A 273 -2.67 19.05 7.07
C ILE A 273 -2.24 20.44 6.64
N ASP A 274 -3.18 21.25 6.16
CA ASP A 274 -2.92 22.63 5.70
C ASP A 274 -1.72 22.73 4.73
N ASP A 275 -1.67 21.81 3.76
CA ASP A 275 -0.59 21.64 2.77
C ASP A 275 0.81 21.36 3.33
N ILE A 276 0.93 21.09 4.62
CA ILE A 276 2.15 20.64 5.28
C ILE A 276 2.12 19.11 5.41
N TRP A 277 3.21 18.47 4.98
CA TRP A 277 3.40 17.03 5.08
C TRP A 277 3.98 16.67 6.44
N HIS A 278 3.20 16.04 7.29
CA HIS A 278 3.64 15.50 8.58
C HIS A 278 4.09 14.07 8.38
N ILE A 279 5.39 13.82 8.53
CA ILE A 279 6.04 12.54 8.27
C ILE A 279 6.54 11.99 9.60
N TYR A 280 5.84 10.97 10.12
CA TYR A 280 6.25 10.20 11.28
C TYR A 280 7.00 8.97 10.79
N TYR A 281 8.23 8.73 11.26
CA TYR A 281 9.06 7.66 10.75
C TYR A 281 9.90 7.02 11.87
N LEU A 282 10.10 5.70 11.82
CA LEU A 282 11.00 5.01 12.73
C LEU A 282 12.41 5.56 12.59
N GLU A 283 13.02 5.90 13.71
CA GLU A 283 14.38 6.42 13.76
C GLU A 283 15.40 5.42 13.16
N ASP A 284 16.44 5.96 12.52
CA ASP A 284 17.58 5.15 12.12
C ASP A 284 18.38 4.74 13.35
N LEU A 285 18.81 3.49 13.41
CA LEU A 285 19.68 3.03 14.47
C LEU A 285 21.11 3.52 14.21
N GLU A 286 21.71 4.10 15.23
CA GLU A 286 23.16 4.41 15.20
C GLU A 286 23.91 3.06 15.14
N VAL A 287 24.56 2.77 14.01
CA VAL A 287 25.37 1.55 13.78
C VAL A 287 26.82 1.81 14.19
#